data_e9f6d4dd92f45febd5c8f3aec712f6b0
#
_entry.id   e9f6d4dd92f45febd5c8f3aec712f6b0
#
_cell.length_a   1.000
_cell.length_b   1.000
_cell.length_c   1.000
_cell.angle_alpha   90.00
_cell.angle_beta   90.00
_cell.angle_gamma   90.00
#
_symmetry.space_group_name_H-M   'P 1'
#
loop_
_entity.id
_entity.type
_entity.pdbx_description
1 polymer ?
#
loop_
_entity_poly.entity_id
_entity_poly.type
_entity_poly.pdbx_seq_one_letter_code
_entity_poly.pdbx_strand_id
1 'polypeptide(L)'
;MVEEKKLTEVIETFLFVSPRSLTIQQLKDLVGTEPSTKELRLAVLQLNTEYELTGRVFRIEDVAGGFQMRTVPKVREWIRKVDAIKPFRLTPANLETLSIVAYKQPVTRAQIEFLRGVDSS
;
A
#
# COMPACT_ATOMS: atom_id res chain seq x y z
N MET A 1 12.86 7.06 -20.87
CA MET A 1 11.41 7.32 -20.91
C MET A 1 10.65 6.04 -20.56
N VAL A 2 9.64 6.15 -19.71
CA VAL A 2 8.82 5.00 -19.32
C VAL A 2 7.69 4.84 -20.32
N GLU A 3 7.60 3.66 -20.93
CA GLU A 3 6.52 3.36 -21.83
C GLU A 3 5.20 3.29 -21.06
N GLU A 4 4.09 3.52 -21.73
CA GLU A 4 2.78 3.53 -21.12
C GLU A 4 2.49 2.27 -20.31
N LYS A 5 2.76 1.12 -20.87
CA LYS A 5 2.55 -0.16 -20.20
C LYS A 5 3.47 -0.29 -18.99
N LYS A 6 4.68 0.20 -19.11
CA LYS A 6 5.64 0.15 -18.04
C LYS A 6 5.27 1.15 -16.93
N LEU A 7 4.64 2.25 -17.28
CA LEU A 7 4.19 3.23 -16.32
C LEU A 7 3.16 2.62 -15.38
N THR A 8 2.20 1.86 -15.90
CA THR A 8 1.21 1.21 -15.04
C THR A 8 1.87 0.20 -14.11
N GLU A 9 2.83 -0.56 -14.60
CA GLU A 9 3.55 -1.51 -13.74
C GLU A 9 4.33 -0.81 -12.63
N VAL A 10 4.96 0.29 -12.95
CA VAL A 10 5.76 1.04 -11.98
C VAL A 10 4.86 1.64 -10.90
N ILE A 11 3.75 2.27 -11.32
CA ILE A 11 2.80 2.84 -10.38
C ILE A 11 2.21 1.76 -9.48
N GLU A 12 1.81 0.65 -10.07
CA GLU A 12 1.27 -0.47 -9.32
C GLU A 12 2.27 -0.95 -8.27
N THR A 13 3.53 -1.06 -8.64
CA THR A 13 4.58 -1.49 -7.73
C THR A 13 4.70 -0.55 -6.53
N PHE A 14 4.78 0.75 -6.79
CA PHE A 14 4.91 1.72 -5.71
C PHE A 14 3.72 1.68 -4.76
N LEU A 15 2.52 1.60 -5.32
CA LEU A 15 1.32 1.59 -4.50
C LEU A 15 1.15 0.27 -3.76
N PHE A 16 1.59 -0.82 -4.35
CA PHE A 16 1.50 -2.12 -3.71
C PHE A 16 2.40 -2.20 -2.48
N VAL A 17 3.61 -1.66 -2.57
CA VAL A 17 4.56 -1.76 -1.46
C VAL A 17 4.43 -0.63 -0.46
N SER A 18 3.74 0.44 -0.80
CA SER A 18 3.62 1.59 0.10
C SER A 18 2.56 1.34 1.16
N PRO A 19 2.89 1.52 2.46
CA PRO A 19 1.91 1.35 3.53
C PRO A 19 0.99 2.56 3.69
N ARG A 20 1.23 3.63 2.96
CA ARG A 20 0.43 4.85 3.05
C ARG A 20 0.16 5.40 1.66
N SER A 21 -0.77 6.35 1.58
CA SER A 21 -1.06 6.99 0.30
C SER A 21 0.16 7.74 -0.23
N LEU A 22 0.27 7.77 -1.54
CA LEU A 22 1.33 8.52 -2.22
C LEU A 22 0.67 9.64 -3.00
N THR A 23 1.15 10.86 -2.79
CA THR A 23 0.62 12.01 -3.53
C THR A 23 1.07 11.96 -4.98
N ILE A 24 0.42 12.75 -5.81
CA ILE A 24 0.82 12.89 -7.21
C ILE A 24 2.29 13.33 -7.29
N GLN A 25 2.67 14.27 -6.43
CA GLN A 25 4.05 14.75 -6.45
C GLN A 25 5.04 13.65 -6.06
N GLN A 26 4.69 12.87 -5.05
CA GLN A 26 5.54 11.76 -4.64
C GLN A 26 5.67 10.72 -5.75
N LEU A 27 4.56 10.42 -6.44
CA LEU A 27 4.62 9.51 -7.57
C LEU A 27 5.48 10.06 -8.69
N LYS A 28 5.37 11.35 -8.96
CA LYS A 28 6.23 11.99 -9.97
C LYS A 28 7.69 11.91 -9.59
N ASP A 29 8.00 12.14 -8.32
CA ASP A 29 9.38 12.07 -7.85
C ASP A 29 9.94 10.67 -8.00
N LEU A 30 9.11 9.66 -7.77
CA LEU A 30 9.54 8.26 -7.85
C LEU A 30 9.63 7.76 -9.29
N VAL A 31 8.67 8.15 -10.12
CA VAL A 31 8.61 7.68 -11.51
C VAL A 31 9.54 8.48 -12.40
N GLY A 32 9.67 9.76 -12.12
CA GLY A 32 10.41 10.70 -12.94
C GLY A 32 9.51 11.84 -13.37
N THR A 33 10.11 12.86 -13.95
CA THR A 33 9.38 14.08 -14.27
C THR A 33 8.63 14.02 -15.62
N GLU A 34 8.92 13.02 -16.44
CA GLU A 34 8.31 12.96 -17.75
C GLU A 34 6.80 12.73 -17.77
N PRO A 35 6.25 11.78 -16.97
CA PRO A 35 4.82 11.62 -16.98
C PRO A 35 4.12 12.81 -16.35
N SER A 36 3.11 13.30 -17.03
CA SER A 36 2.29 14.39 -16.51
C SER A 36 1.32 13.85 -15.47
N THR A 37 0.72 14.77 -14.69
CA THR A 37 -0.32 14.39 -13.74
C THR A 37 -1.45 13.65 -14.44
N LYS A 38 -1.82 14.11 -15.63
CA LYS A 38 -2.88 13.46 -16.40
C LYS A 38 -2.50 12.03 -16.78
N GLU A 39 -1.26 11.81 -17.19
CA GLU A 39 -0.79 10.47 -17.54
C GLU A 39 -0.78 9.55 -16.33
N LEU A 40 -0.40 10.06 -15.17
CA LEU A 40 -0.43 9.27 -13.95
C LEU A 40 -1.85 8.88 -13.57
N ARG A 41 -2.80 9.82 -13.69
CA ARG A 41 -4.20 9.54 -13.40
C ARG A 41 -4.80 8.55 -14.39
N LEU A 42 -4.43 8.65 -15.66
CA LEU A 42 -4.89 7.69 -16.66
C LEU A 42 -4.33 6.29 -16.39
N ALA A 43 -3.10 6.20 -15.95
CA ALA A 43 -2.50 4.92 -15.59
C ALA A 43 -3.26 4.27 -14.43
N VAL A 44 -3.62 5.06 -13.42
CA VAL A 44 -4.41 4.57 -12.30
C VAL A 44 -5.78 4.08 -12.79
N LEU A 45 -6.41 4.82 -13.67
CA LEU A 45 -7.69 4.43 -14.24
C LEU A 45 -7.59 3.11 -15.00
N GLN A 46 -6.54 2.95 -15.80
CA GLN A 46 -6.29 1.72 -16.52
C GLN A 46 -6.11 0.54 -15.59
N LEU A 47 -5.34 0.74 -14.53
CA LEU A 47 -5.12 -0.32 -13.53
C LEU A 47 -6.45 -0.72 -12.87
N ASN A 48 -7.24 0.24 -12.44
CA ASN A 48 -8.52 -0.06 -11.80
C ASN A 48 -9.48 -0.77 -12.76
N THR A 49 -9.48 -0.39 -14.02
CA THR A 49 -10.30 -1.05 -15.02
C THR A 49 -9.89 -2.52 -15.15
N GLU A 50 -8.59 -2.77 -15.20
CA GLU A 50 -8.08 -4.12 -15.28
C GLU A 50 -8.42 -4.92 -14.03
N TYR A 51 -8.28 -4.32 -12.85
CA TYR A 51 -8.62 -4.99 -11.60
C TYR A 51 -10.09 -5.38 -11.56
N GLU A 52 -10.95 -4.49 -12.02
CA GLU A 52 -12.38 -4.77 -12.06
C GLU A 52 -12.69 -5.88 -13.05
N LEU A 53 -12.12 -5.81 -14.25
CA LEU A 53 -12.36 -6.81 -15.28
C LEU A 53 -11.84 -8.19 -14.90
N THR A 54 -10.76 -8.26 -14.13
CA THR A 54 -10.19 -9.53 -13.72
C THR A 54 -10.67 -9.99 -12.35
N GLY A 55 -11.62 -9.27 -11.74
CA GLY A 55 -12.20 -9.67 -10.48
C GLY A 55 -11.27 -9.59 -9.28
N ARG A 56 -10.33 -8.67 -9.31
CA ARG A 56 -9.42 -8.49 -8.19
C ARG A 56 -10.14 -7.91 -6.99
N VAL A 57 -9.57 -8.17 -5.81
CA VAL A 57 -10.18 -7.74 -4.54
C VAL A 57 -9.62 -6.41 -4.05
N PHE A 58 -8.89 -5.70 -4.89
CA PHE A 58 -8.29 -4.42 -4.53
C PHE A 58 -8.51 -3.39 -5.63
N ARG A 59 -8.37 -2.14 -5.25
CA ARG A 59 -8.47 -0.99 -6.15
C ARG A 59 -7.51 0.07 -5.67
N ILE A 60 -7.16 0.98 -6.57
CA ILE A 60 -6.39 2.17 -6.21
C ILE A 60 -7.40 3.28 -5.94
N GLU A 61 -7.39 3.81 -4.73
CA GLU A 61 -8.31 4.86 -4.32
C GLU A 61 -7.60 6.19 -4.18
N ASP A 62 -8.33 7.24 -4.48
CA ASP A 62 -7.87 8.62 -4.27
C ASP A 62 -8.12 8.96 -2.80
N VAL A 63 -7.07 9.12 -2.05
CA VAL A 63 -7.15 9.35 -0.61
C VAL A 63 -6.28 10.54 -0.24
N ALA A 64 -6.90 11.56 0.33
CA ALA A 64 -6.18 12.73 0.84
C ALA A 64 -5.22 13.34 -0.17
N GLY A 65 -5.65 13.48 -1.41
CA GLY A 65 -4.84 14.10 -2.46
C GLY A 65 -3.79 13.20 -3.05
N GLY A 66 -3.85 11.92 -2.76
CA GLY A 66 -2.94 10.93 -3.32
C GLY A 66 -3.65 9.64 -3.62
N PHE A 67 -2.89 8.59 -3.86
CA PHE A 67 -3.43 7.28 -4.20
C PHE A 67 -2.96 6.23 -3.21
N GLN A 68 -3.83 5.28 -2.95
CA GLN A 68 -3.49 4.15 -2.09
C GLN A 68 -4.25 2.92 -2.56
N MET A 69 -3.58 1.78 -2.55
CA MET A 69 -4.24 0.53 -2.88
C MET A 69 -5.02 0.04 -1.68
N ARG A 70 -6.29 -0.27 -1.87
CA ARG A 70 -7.17 -0.74 -0.81
C ARG A 70 -8.05 -1.86 -1.30
N THR A 71 -8.45 -2.72 -0.39
CA THR A 71 -9.36 -3.81 -0.73
C THR A 71 -10.76 -3.28 -0.99
N VAL A 72 -11.51 -4.02 -1.80
CA VAL A 72 -12.91 -3.68 -2.07
C VAL A 72 -13.77 -3.99 -0.84
N PRO A 73 -14.88 -3.26 -0.62
CA PRO A 73 -15.71 -3.46 0.58
C PRO A 73 -16.26 -4.87 0.75
N LYS A 74 -16.50 -5.57 -0.33
CA LYS A 74 -17.14 -6.90 -0.24
C LYS A 74 -16.28 -7.94 0.48
N VAL A 75 -14.98 -7.70 0.66
CA VAL A 75 -14.11 -8.65 1.35
C VAL A 75 -13.88 -8.27 2.80
N ARG A 76 -14.61 -7.28 3.30
CA ARG A 76 -14.41 -6.78 4.67
C ARG A 76 -14.54 -7.87 5.74
N GLU A 77 -15.45 -8.79 5.56
CA GLU A 77 -15.63 -9.87 6.53
C GLU A 77 -14.40 -10.77 6.61
N TRP A 78 -13.76 -11.01 5.48
CA TRP A 78 -12.54 -11.81 5.47
C TRP A 78 -11.40 -11.08 6.18
N ILE A 79 -11.33 -9.76 5.99
CA ILE A 79 -10.32 -8.95 6.65
C ILE A 79 -10.50 -8.99 8.16
N ARG A 80 -11.75 -8.97 8.64
CA ARG A 80 -12.03 -9.08 10.07
C ARG A 80 -11.50 -10.39 10.65
N LYS A 81 -11.53 -11.46 9.90
CA LYS A 81 -11.00 -12.73 10.36
C LYS A 81 -9.48 -12.67 10.55
N VAL A 82 -8.80 -11.96 9.67
CA VAL A 82 -7.37 -11.75 9.83
C VAL A 82 -7.10 -10.94 11.09
N ASP A 83 -7.87 -9.88 11.29
CA ASP A 83 -7.71 -9.05 12.47
C ASP A 83 -7.96 -9.85 13.76
N ALA A 84 -8.91 -10.77 13.71
CA ALA A 84 -9.27 -11.57 14.89
C ALA A 84 -8.17 -12.54 15.31
N ILE A 85 -7.31 -12.96 14.39
CA ILE A 85 -6.22 -13.89 14.73
C ILE A 85 -4.98 -13.18 15.21
N LYS A 86 -4.96 -11.85 15.18
CA LYS A 86 -3.84 -11.11 15.76
C LYS A 86 -3.88 -11.30 17.27
N PRO A 87 -2.78 -11.73 17.88
CA PRO A 87 -2.80 -12.05 19.31
C PRO A 87 -3.11 -10.85 20.19
N PHE A 88 -2.76 -9.65 19.75
CA PHE A 88 -3.08 -8.44 20.50
C PHE A 88 -2.80 -7.23 19.63
N ARG A 89 -3.45 -6.14 20.01
CA ARG A 89 -3.16 -4.87 19.39
C ARG A 89 -2.06 -4.20 20.18
N LEU A 90 -1.05 -3.77 19.47
CA LEU A 90 0.08 -3.13 20.11
C LEU A 90 -0.28 -1.70 20.45
N THR A 91 -0.22 -1.38 21.75
CA THR A 91 -0.28 0.01 22.18
C THR A 91 1.05 0.67 21.82
N PRO A 92 1.14 1.99 21.77
CA PRO A 92 2.42 2.64 21.52
C PRO A 92 3.53 2.17 22.44
N ALA A 93 3.23 1.99 23.73
CA ALA A 93 4.22 1.51 24.67
C ALA A 93 4.62 0.07 24.41
N ASN A 94 3.64 -0.80 24.13
CA ASN A 94 3.92 -2.19 23.81
C ASN A 94 4.69 -2.30 22.51
N LEU A 95 4.34 -1.48 21.54
CA LEU A 95 5.04 -1.48 20.27
C LEU A 95 6.51 -1.09 20.43
N GLU A 96 6.75 -0.08 21.25
CA GLU A 96 8.10 0.36 21.53
C GLU A 96 8.90 -0.73 22.22
N THR A 97 8.32 -1.34 23.24
CA THR A 97 8.97 -2.43 23.96
C THR A 97 9.24 -3.61 23.02
N LEU A 98 8.25 -3.96 22.22
CA LEU A 98 8.40 -5.05 21.29
C LEU A 98 9.49 -4.77 20.27
N SER A 99 9.55 -3.53 19.79
CA SER A 99 10.57 -3.14 18.83
C SER A 99 11.97 -3.28 19.41
N ILE A 100 12.15 -2.88 20.68
CA ILE A 100 13.44 -3.01 21.34
C ILE A 100 13.82 -4.49 21.48
N VAL A 101 12.88 -5.30 21.91
CA VAL A 101 13.12 -6.75 22.05
C VAL A 101 13.40 -7.37 20.68
N ALA A 102 12.61 -6.99 19.68
CA ALA A 102 12.73 -7.54 18.35
C ALA A 102 14.08 -7.24 17.73
N TYR A 103 14.63 -6.07 17.96
CA TYR A 103 15.94 -5.73 17.43
C TYR A 103 17.04 -6.54 18.05
N LYS A 104 16.84 -7.04 19.26
CA LYS A 104 17.82 -7.88 19.93
C LYS A 104 17.67 -9.34 19.59
N GLN A 105 16.55 -9.71 19.01
CA GLN A 105 16.27 -11.08 18.61
C GLN A 105 16.42 -11.19 17.09
N PRO A 106 16.56 -12.41 16.58
CA PRO A 106 16.58 -12.60 15.15
C PRO A 106 15.20 -12.43 14.51
N VAL A 107 14.32 -11.71 15.17
CA VAL A 107 13.06 -11.32 14.57
C VAL A 107 13.41 -10.42 13.42
N THR A 108 12.93 -10.76 12.25
CA THR A 108 13.31 -10.04 11.07
C THR A 108 12.72 -8.64 11.07
N ARG A 109 13.42 -7.75 10.42
CA ARG A 109 12.92 -6.41 10.20
C ARG A 109 11.58 -6.47 9.50
N ALA A 110 11.40 -7.42 8.60
CA ALA A 110 10.15 -7.58 7.90
C ALA A 110 8.99 -7.87 8.84
N GLN A 111 9.21 -8.65 9.88
CA GLN A 111 8.17 -8.93 10.85
C GLN A 111 7.79 -7.68 11.64
N ILE A 112 8.78 -6.90 12.03
CA ILE A 112 8.53 -5.64 12.73
C ILE A 112 7.77 -4.69 11.83
N GLU A 113 8.20 -4.55 10.61
CA GLU A 113 7.55 -3.67 9.66
C GLU A 113 6.14 -4.13 9.33
N PHE A 114 5.93 -5.44 9.27
CA PHE A 114 4.60 -5.97 9.07
C PHE A 114 3.66 -5.53 10.20
N LEU A 115 4.09 -5.69 11.45
CA LEU A 115 3.29 -5.27 12.58
C LEU A 115 3.05 -3.77 12.57
N ARG A 116 4.06 -3.00 12.25
CA ARG A 116 3.92 -1.54 12.17
C ARG A 116 3.04 -1.13 11.01
N GLY A 117 3.17 -1.80 9.87
CA GLY A 117 2.33 -1.54 8.73
C GLY A 117 0.86 -1.79 9.01
N VAL A 118 0.58 -2.82 9.78
CA VAL A 118 -0.79 -3.15 10.17
C VAL A 118 -1.32 -2.17 11.21
N ASP A 119 -0.47 -1.77 12.14
CA ASP A 119 -0.90 -0.97 13.28
C ASP A 119 -0.63 0.52 13.16
N SER A 120 0.32 0.92 12.37
CA SER A 120 0.77 2.31 12.35
C SER A 120 0.96 2.89 10.97
N SER A 121 0.67 2.17 9.93
CA SER A 121 0.76 2.70 8.57
C SER A 121 -0.35 3.66 8.24
#